data_1121f007a3d324b15c7e5616822c2fe7
#
_entry.id   1121f007a3d324b15c7e5616822c2fe7
#
_cell.length_a   1.000
_cell.length_b   1.000
_cell.length_c   1.000
_cell.angle_alpha   90.00
_cell.angle_beta   90.00
_cell.angle_gamma   90.00
#
_symmetry.space_group_name_H-M   'P 1'
#
loop_
_entity.id
_entity.type
_entity.pdbx_description
1 polymer ?
#
loop_
_entity_poly.entity_id
_entity_poly.type
_entity_poly.pdbx_seq_one_letter_code
_entity_poly.pdbx_strand_id
1 'polypeptide(L)'
;MRISTTQIKRKIMKPISEMEKEDLFSDEVVQDILAGENQTERTKRSQPYVDRARELKCLSDFRNLIKSAVDDEKRSRIASSRVAMTNVQNAVFSVKDTEYVFATPGWTVDDGGIYRINEFTGTVKRACYRPIFIKKVLKNAEDDREKVKICYLDGYGEWKERIFDRQMISSGSKITQLASYGVDVTTESAKCLVEYLSDIENNNLNVIERGKSTSKFGWKTHEGQLRFIPYDKEIEFDSNDQFYGLSEAIKPCGSFEKWMRGALKIRSSGRKEPLVYLIASFASILVKPLGVLPFIVNLWTETGKGKTVALMFACSVWGNPEEGQYLSDPTSTRTALERRCTALNNLPMMIDDLSKMKDGVDADFTSMIYFLCGGKGKERSNVDLGMEIVGTWRNCILTNMERPLATETMRGGAVNRILDFQSEEGSYFMFDGRDKGREIVKSLKANYGFAGPEFVEIIKNTPTQKLKDMYETYVTAIKDKAEEQIGRAHV
;
A
#
# COMPACT_ATOMS: atom_id res chain seq x y z
N MET A 1 16.38 -15.57 55.29
CA MET A 1 16.83 -14.43 56.13
C MET A 1 17.68 -13.49 55.26
N ARG A 2 17.37 -12.20 55.31
CA ARG A 2 17.91 -11.03 54.63
C ARG A 2 17.36 -10.76 53.24
N ILE A 3 16.25 -10.05 53.28
CA ILE A 3 15.72 -9.21 52.18
C ILE A 3 16.63 -7.98 52.12
N SER A 4 17.28 -7.79 50.98
CA SER A 4 18.06 -6.57 50.70
C SER A 4 17.09 -5.54 50.10
N THR A 5 16.67 -4.59 50.91
CA THR A 5 15.91 -3.42 50.51
C THR A 5 16.84 -2.42 49.84
N THR A 6 16.91 -2.43 48.52
CA THR A 6 17.60 -1.38 47.78
C THR A 6 16.66 -0.16 47.75
N GLN A 7 16.90 0.79 48.62
CA GLN A 7 16.29 2.12 48.58
C GLN A 7 16.79 2.83 47.30
N ILE A 8 15.97 2.87 46.29
CA ILE A 8 16.15 3.75 45.11
C ILE A 8 15.96 5.17 45.62
N LYS A 9 17.04 5.95 45.70
CA LYS A 9 16.99 7.39 45.95
C LYS A 9 16.16 8.01 44.82
N ARG A 10 14.94 8.47 45.13
CA ARG A 10 14.14 9.30 44.21
C ARG A 10 14.95 10.57 43.98
N LYS A 11 15.47 10.71 42.77
CA LYS A 11 16.04 11.95 42.27
C LYS A 11 14.89 12.96 42.21
N ILE A 12 15.05 14.11 42.85
CA ILE A 12 14.03 15.16 42.84
C ILE A 12 13.91 15.66 41.41
N MET A 13 12.78 15.39 40.77
CA MET A 13 12.51 15.92 39.44
C MET A 13 12.39 17.44 39.48
N LYS A 14 12.94 18.11 38.48
CA LYS A 14 12.73 19.55 38.30
C LYS A 14 11.24 19.88 38.16
N PRO A 15 10.78 21.06 38.60
CA PRO A 15 9.42 21.52 38.28
C PRO A 15 9.19 21.47 36.76
N ILE A 16 8.03 20.98 36.34
CA ILE A 16 7.71 20.78 34.91
C ILE A 16 7.86 22.10 34.10
N SER A 17 7.56 23.24 34.72
CA SER A 17 7.75 24.56 34.12
C SER A 17 9.21 24.94 33.82
N GLU A 18 10.16 24.29 34.48
CA GLU A 18 11.61 24.55 34.34
C GLU A 18 12.32 23.46 33.52
N MET A 19 11.60 22.43 33.09
CA MET A 19 12.16 21.35 32.27
C MET A 19 12.54 21.84 30.88
N GLU A 20 13.74 21.48 30.45
CA GLU A 20 14.22 21.64 29.08
C GLU A 20 13.86 20.41 28.24
N LYS A 21 14.15 20.47 26.93
CA LYS A 21 13.82 19.37 26.01
C LYS A 21 14.42 18.03 26.50
N GLU A 22 15.64 18.03 26.94
CA GLU A 22 16.36 16.81 27.42
C GLU A 22 15.73 16.23 28.68
N ASP A 23 15.26 17.07 29.59
CA ASP A 23 14.59 16.60 30.81
C ASP A 23 13.26 15.88 30.51
N LEU A 24 12.52 16.34 29.47
CA LEU A 24 11.24 15.71 29.06
C LEU A 24 11.44 14.32 28.45
N PHE A 25 12.60 14.05 27.87
CA PHE A 25 12.92 12.75 27.27
C PHE A 25 13.63 11.80 28.24
N SER A 26 13.66 12.13 29.52
CA SER A 26 14.29 11.29 30.55
C SER A 26 13.42 10.09 30.94
N ASP A 27 14.07 9.03 31.40
CA ASP A 27 13.41 7.82 31.89
C ASP A 27 12.49 8.12 33.09
N GLU A 28 12.83 9.12 33.92
CA GLU A 28 12.04 9.51 35.06
C GLU A 28 10.67 10.05 34.66
N VAL A 29 10.57 10.85 33.60
CA VAL A 29 9.30 11.37 33.06
C VAL A 29 8.47 10.24 32.49
N VAL A 30 9.10 9.33 31.75
CA VAL A 30 8.42 8.15 31.19
C VAL A 30 7.85 7.28 32.29
N GLN A 31 8.61 7.01 33.34
CA GLN A 31 8.17 6.21 34.47
C GLN A 31 7.07 6.87 35.28
N ASP A 32 7.09 8.19 35.47
CA ASP A 32 6.02 8.91 36.14
C ASP A 32 4.68 8.77 35.40
N ILE A 33 4.71 8.88 34.08
CA ILE A 33 3.50 8.69 33.26
C ILE A 33 3.02 7.24 33.30
N LEU A 34 3.92 6.27 33.19
CA LEU A 34 3.60 4.85 33.20
C LEU A 34 3.10 4.35 34.57
N ALA A 35 3.42 5.04 35.67
CA ALA A 35 2.96 4.72 37.00
C ALA A 35 1.44 4.91 37.19
N GLY A 36 0.71 5.45 36.22
CA GLY A 36 -0.76 5.51 36.22
C GLY A 36 -1.38 4.11 36.09
N GLU A 37 -2.34 3.79 36.99
CA GLU A 37 -2.97 2.47 37.08
C GLU A 37 -3.82 2.13 35.84
N ASN A 38 -4.35 3.13 35.15
CA ASN A 38 -5.19 2.97 33.97
C ASN A 38 -4.93 4.05 32.93
N GLN A 39 -5.46 3.83 31.71
CA GLN A 39 -5.26 4.74 30.58
C GLN A 39 -5.69 6.20 30.87
N THR A 40 -6.78 6.37 31.61
CA THR A 40 -7.31 7.70 31.97
C THR A 40 -6.37 8.44 32.92
N GLU A 41 -5.80 7.72 33.88
CA GLU A 41 -4.83 8.28 34.82
C GLU A 41 -3.50 8.63 34.12
N ARG A 42 -3.02 7.76 33.25
CA ARG A 42 -1.83 8.02 32.41
C ARG A 42 -2.00 9.25 31.53
N THR A 43 -3.17 9.42 30.95
CA THR A 43 -3.49 10.63 30.16
C THR A 43 -3.46 11.88 31.02
N LYS A 44 -4.03 11.82 32.24
CA LYS A 44 -3.98 12.96 33.16
C LYS A 44 -2.56 13.28 33.61
N ARG A 45 -1.75 12.29 33.93
CA ARG A 45 -0.35 12.46 34.33
C ARG A 45 0.50 13.02 33.18
N SER A 46 0.26 12.58 31.95
CA SER A 46 1.02 13.04 30.77
C SER A 46 0.67 14.47 30.37
N GLN A 47 -0.51 14.99 30.71
CA GLN A 47 -0.98 16.28 30.21
C GLN A 47 -0.04 17.46 30.52
N PRO A 48 0.50 17.64 31.75
CA PRO A 48 1.44 18.72 32.04
C PRO A 48 2.72 18.66 31.19
N TYR A 49 3.24 17.44 30.98
CA TYR A 49 4.42 17.23 30.14
C TYR A 49 4.12 17.48 28.64
N VAL A 50 2.92 17.11 28.19
CA VAL A 50 2.44 17.41 26.83
C VAL A 50 2.34 18.90 26.58
N ASP A 51 1.87 19.66 27.55
CA ASP A 51 1.77 21.13 27.45
C ASP A 51 3.17 21.75 27.41
N ARG A 52 4.07 21.27 28.26
CA ARG A 52 5.49 21.71 28.23
C ARG A 52 6.21 21.33 26.94
N ALA A 53 5.98 20.12 26.41
CA ALA A 53 6.53 19.69 25.12
C ALA A 53 6.02 20.54 23.93
N ARG A 54 4.80 21.07 24.03
CA ARG A 54 4.24 22.00 23.06
C ARG A 54 4.96 23.36 23.09
N GLU A 55 5.23 23.90 24.29
CA GLU A 55 5.99 25.12 24.47
C GLU A 55 7.41 25.00 23.89
N LEU A 56 8.07 23.86 24.11
CA LEU A 56 9.42 23.56 23.65
C LEU A 56 9.47 23.07 22.19
N LYS A 57 8.34 23.07 21.46
CA LYS A 57 8.22 22.66 20.04
C LYS A 57 8.71 21.22 19.76
N CYS A 58 8.62 20.30 20.74
CA CYS A 58 9.01 18.90 20.61
C CYS A 58 7.86 17.91 20.86
N LEU A 59 6.60 18.38 20.74
CA LEU A 59 5.40 17.62 21.05
C LEU A 59 5.29 16.28 20.29
N SER A 60 5.65 16.28 19.00
CA SER A 60 5.60 15.07 18.16
C SER A 60 6.54 13.99 18.69
N ASP A 61 7.78 14.36 18.93
CA ASP A 61 8.83 13.45 19.39
C ASP A 61 8.49 12.90 20.80
N PHE A 62 8.00 13.79 21.68
CA PHE A 62 7.57 13.41 23.03
C PHE A 62 6.41 12.40 23.01
N ARG A 63 5.39 12.63 22.16
CA ARG A 63 4.28 11.67 22.02
C ARG A 63 4.74 10.31 21.48
N ASN A 64 5.68 10.31 20.55
CA ASN A 64 6.26 9.08 20.02
C ASN A 64 7.05 8.31 21.10
N LEU A 65 7.82 9.00 21.93
CA LEU A 65 8.52 8.40 23.07
C LEU A 65 7.54 7.72 24.03
N ILE A 66 6.52 8.45 24.50
CA ILE A 66 5.54 7.91 25.45
C ILE A 66 4.79 6.72 24.86
N LYS A 67 4.43 6.79 23.58
CA LYS A 67 3.76 5.68 22.90
C LYS A 67 4.66 4.45 22.82
N SER A 68 5.93 4.61 22.43
CA SER A 68 6.90 3.51 22.44
C SER A 68 7.03 2.89 23.82
N ALA A 69 7.16 3.69 24.87
CA ALA A 69 7.29 3.22 26.24
C ALA A 69 6.04 2.46 26.73
N VAL A 70 4.83 2.89 26.37
CA VAL A 70 3.58 2.18 26.68
C VAL A 70 3.53 0.84 25.94
N ASP A 71 3.94 0.79 24.69
CA ASP A 71 3.97 -0.43 23.90
C ASP A 71 5.01 -1.43 24.46
N ASP A 72 6.17 -0.94 24.89
CA ASP A 72 7.22 -1.77 25.52
C ASP A 72 6.80 -2.30 26.90
N GLU A 73 6.13 -1.49 27.72
CA GLU A 73 5.56 -1.96 29.00
C GLU A 73 4.52 -3.06 28.77
N LYS A 74 3.65 -2.86 27.76
CA LYS A 74 2.64 -3.86 27.39
C LYS A 74 3.27 -5.17 26.92
N ARG A 75 4.34 -5.10 26.12
CA ARG A 75 5.13 -6.26 25.72
C ARG A 75 5.77 -6.96 26.91
N SER A 76 6.38 -6.21 27.84
CA SER A 76 6.99 -6.74 29.04
C SER A 76 5.98 -7.40 29.99
N ARG A 77 4.77 -6.82 30.13
CA ARG A 77 3.68 -7.40 30.90
C ARG A 77 3.19 -8.73 30.32
N ILE A 78 3.06 -8.80 29.00
CA ILE A 78 2.67 -10.04 28.30
C ILE A 78 3.79 -11.09 28.48
N ALA A 79 5.05 -10.70 28.43
CA ALA A 79 6.18 -11.59 28.65
C ALA A 79 6.29 -12.11 30.09
N SER A 80 6.05 -11.24 31.07
CA SER A 80 6.14 -11.60 32.52
C SER A 80 4.93 -12.40 33.01
N SER A 81 3.80 -12.36 32.33
CA SER A 81 2.62 -13.17 32.68
C SER A 81 2.78 -14.66 32.28
N ARG A 82 3.86 -15.03 31.62
CA ARG A 82 4.15 -16.43 31.26
C ARG A 82 4.79 -17.16 32.42
N VAL A 83 4.28 -18.34 32.70
CA VAL A 83 4.96 -19.31 33.60
C VAL A 83 6.34 -19.59 33.03
N ALA A 84 7.39 -19.43 33.81
CA ALA A 84 8.75 -19.75 33.39
C ALA A 84 8.82 -21.23 33.00
N MET A 85 9.02 -21.52 31.74
CA MET A 85 9.25 -22.88 31.27
C MET A 85 10.69 -23.27 31.59
N THR A 86 10.86 -24.40 32.29
CA THR A 86 12.17 -24.89 32.70
C THR A 86 13.02 -25.48 31.57
N ASN A 87 12.38 -25.84 30.42
CA ASN A 87 13.06 -26.32 29.21
C ASN A 87 12.56 -25.58 27.97
N VAL A 88 13.29 -24.56 27.56
CA VAL A 88 13.02 -23.85 26.29
C VAL A 88 13.93 -24.44 25.22
N GLN A 89 13.31 -25.16 24.27
CA GLN A 89 13.96 -25.57 23.05
C GLN A 89 13.87 -24.42 22.04
N ASN A 90 15.00 -24.07 21.43
CA ASN A 90 15.06 -23.01 20.42
C ASN A 90 15.30 -23.62 19.03
N ALA A 91 14.62 -23.10 18.04
CA ALA A 91 14.91 -23.36 16.63
C ALA A 91 15.53 -22.11 16.00
N VAL A 92 16.55 -22.31 15.17
CA VAL A 92 17.22 -21.26 14.41
C VAL A 92 16.90 -21.45 12.93
N PHE A 93 16.30 -20.44 12.30
CA PHE A 93 16.02 -20.42 10.87
C PHE A 93 16.93 -19.41 10.19
N SER A 94 17.83 -19.89 9.33
CA SER A 94 18.72 -19.04 8.55
C SER A 94 18.07 -18.71 7.21
N VAL A 95 17.65 -17.46 7.05
CA VAL A 95 17.00 -16.97 5.83
C VAL A 95 17.92 -15.92 5.20
N LYS A 96 18.58 -16.27 4.10
CA LYS A 96 19.62 -15.45 3.49
C LYS A 96 20.70 -15.09 4.55
N ASP A 97 20.92 -13.81 4.80
CA ASP A 97 21.90 -13.30 5.75
C ASP A 97 21.33 -13.00 7.15
N THR A 98 20.10 -13.47 7.42
CA THR A 98 19.39 -13.19 8.68
C THR A 98 19.04 -14.47 9.40
N GLU A 99 19.35 -14.54 10.69
CA GLU A 99 18.98 -15.63 11.58
C GLU A 99 17.75 -15.23 12.41
N TYR A 100 16.76 -16.12 12.43
CA TYR A 100 15.55 -16.00 13.25
C TYR A 100 15.57 -17.09 14.31
N VAL A 101 15.59 -16.68 15.56
CA VAL A 101 15.62 -17.60 16.70
C VAL A 101 14.26 -17.60 17.40
N PHE A 102 13.62 -18.76 17.44
CA PHE A 102 12.31 -18.92 18.08
C PHE A 102 12.35 -19.99 19.16
N ALA A 103 11.69 -19.72 20.28
CA ALA A 103 11.38 -20.74 21.26
C ALA A 103 10.31 -21.70 20.71
N THR A 104 10.62 -22.97 20.66
CA THR A 104 9.75 -24.02 20.10
C THR A 104 9.55 -25.17 21.11
N PRO A 105 9.03 -24.88 22.32
CA PRO A 105 8.87 -25.91 23.36
C PRO A 105 7.95 -27.03 22.87
N GLY A 106 8.41 -28.27 23.03
CA GLY A 106 7.68 -29.48 22.60
C GLY A 106 7.68 -29.75 21.08
N TRP A 107 8.45 -28.96 20.31
CA TRP A 107 8.65 -29.16 18.88
C TRP A 107 10.12 -29.41 18.54
N THR A 108 10.39 -30.39 17.70
CA THR A 108 11.71 -30.58 17.11
C THR A 108 11.70 -29.95 15.71
N VAL A 109 12.73 -29.16 15.43
CA VAL A 109 12.96 -28.51 14.14
C VAL A 109 14.37 -28.87 13.68
N ASP A 110 14.46 -29.68 12.63
CA ASP A 110 15.72 -30.14 12.06
C ASP A 110 15.58 -30.37 10.55
N ASP A 111 16.57 -30.99 9.93
CA ASP A 111 16.56 -31.33 8.50
C ASP A 111 15.43 -32.32 8.11
N GLY A 112 14.87 -33.05 9.07
CA GLY A 112 13.70 -33.92 8.89
C GLY A 112 12.38 -33.19 8.92
N GLY A 113 12.40 -31.88 9.20
CA GLY A 113 11.22 -31.02 9.22
C GLY A 113 10.83 -30.56 10.62
N ILE A 114 9.54 -30.29 10.79
CA ILE A 114 8.93 -29.83 12.03
C ILE A 114 7.99 -30.90 12.55
N TYR A 115 8.28 -31.41 13.74
CA TYR A 115 7.50 -32.49 14.32
C TYR A 115 7.59 -32.50 15.86
N ARG A 116 6.70 -33.24 16.47
CA ARG A 116 6.77 -33.56 17.90
C ARG A 116 6.70 -35.06 18.12
N ILE A 117 7.39 -35.53 19.12
CA ILE A 117 7.41 -36.94 19.53
C ILE A 117 6.61 -37.04 20.82
N ASN A 118 5.64 -37.94 20.83
CA ASN A 118 4.97 -38.30 22.08
C ASN A 118 5.94 -39.15 22.94
N GLU A 119 6.39 -38.63 24.07
CA GLU A 119 7.37 -39.26 24.94
C GLU A 119 6.90 -40.62 25.49
N PHE A 120 5.57 -40.83 25.63
CA PHE A 120 5.03 -42.08 26.17
C PHE A 120 4.84 -43.17 25.11
N THR A 121 4.49 -42.77 23.88
CA THR A 121 4.17 -43.73 22.80
C THR A 121 5.23 -43.84 21.71
N GLY A 122 6.20 -42.93 21.71
CA GLY A 122 7.19 -42.80 20.64
C GLY A 122 6.59 -42.33 19.29
N THR A 123 5.30 -41.99 19.27
CA THR A 123 4.62 -41.61 18.02
C THR A 123 5.06 -40.24 17.54
N VAL A 124 5.53 -40.13 16.31
CA VAL A 124 5.91 -38.90 15.64
C VAL A 124 4.70 -38.26 14.99
N LYS A 125 4.40 -37.01 15.38
CA LYS A 125 3.40 -36.16 14.66
C LYS A 125 4.15 -35.05 13.92
N ARG A 126 4.11 -35.11 12.60
CA ARG A 126 4.79 -34.14 11.74
C ARG A 126 3.86 -33.02 11.36
N ALA A 127 4.32 -31.77 11.52
CA ALA A 127 3.62 -30.57 11.11
C ALA A 127 3.97 -30.16 9.66
N CYS A 128 5.25 -30.23 9.32
CA CYS A 128 5.75 -29.88 7.99
C CYS A 128 7.10 -30.58 7.74
N TYR A 129 7.40 -30.97 6.51
CA TYR A 129 8.71 -31.52 6.14
C TYR A 129 9.77 -30.44 5.92
N ARG A 130 9.36 -29.21 5.67
CA ARG A 130 10.26 -28.09 5.43
C ARG A 130 10.04 -26.98 6.45
N PRO A 131 11.07 -26.18 6.76
CA PRO A 131 10.96 -25.09 7.72
C PRO A 131 9.90 -24.06 7.34
N ILE A 132 9.10 -23.67 8.31
CA ILE A 132 8.07 -22.63 8.20
C ILE A 132 7.92 -21.92 9.54
N PHE A 133 7.76 -20.59 9.54
CA PHE A 133 7.51 -19.82 10.75
C PHE A 133 6.76 -18.52 10.47
N ILE A 134 6.14 -17.96 11.50
CA ILE A 134 5.51 -16.64 11.45
C ILE A 134 6.59 -15.58 11.64
N LYS A 135 6.84 -14.79 10.59
CA LYS A 135 7.81 -13.70 10.63
C LYS A 135 7.22 -12.44 11.24
N LYS A 136 5.95 -12.13 10.90
CA LYS A 136 5.30 -10.88 11.31
C LYS A 136 3.80 -11.05 11.42
N VAL A 137 3.19 -10.38 12.39
CA VAL A 137 1.74 -10.23 12.49
C VAL A 137 1.38 -8.82 12.08
N LEU A 138 0.47 -8.70 11.12
CA LEU A 138 0.07 -7.44 10.52
C LEU A 138 -1.40 -7.14 10.84
N LYS A 139 -1.69 -5.88 11.16
CA LYS A 139 -3.05 -5.41 11.29
C LYS A 139 -3.42 -4.55 10.08
N ASN A 140 -4.44 -4.96 9.33
CA ASN A 140 -4.88 -4.21 8.15
C ASN A 140 -5.50 -2.87 8.58
N ALA A 141 -5.09 -1.78 7.92
CA ALA A 141 -5.48 -0.42 8.26
C ALA A 141 -6.91 -0.05 7.82
N GLU A 142 -7.53 -0.84 6.92
CA GLU A 142 -8.88 -0.59 6.42
C GLU A 142 -9.98 -1.26 7.25
N ASP A 143 -9.74 -2.49 7.73
CA ASP A 143 -10.76 -3.32 8.35
C ASP A 143 -10.36 -3.90 9.71
N ASP A 144 -9.19 -3.50 10.21
CA ASP A 144 -8.62 -3.96 11.48
C ASP A 144 -8.36 -5.47 11.58
N ARG A 145 -8.55 -6.23 10.48
CA ARG A 145 -8.29 -7.66 10.45
C ARG A 145 -6.81 -7.96 10.56
N GLU A 146 -6.51 -9.06 11.24
CA GLU A 146 -5.14 -9.53 11.34
C GLU A 146 -4.78 -10.40 10.14
N LYS A 147 -3.57 -10.16 9.62
CA LYS A 147 -2.88 -10.97 8.62
C LYS A 147 -1.54 -11.43 9.16
N VAL A 148 -1.01 -12.49 8.58
CA VAL A 148 0.23 -13.10 9.05
C VAL A 148 1.20 -13.23 7.90
N LYS A 149 2.40 -12.70 8.08
CA LYS A 149 3.50 -12.90 7.14
C LYS A 149 4.25 -14.16 7.53
N ILE A 150 4.17 -15.17 6.69
CA ILE A 150 4.83 -16.46 6.87
C ILE A 150 6.07 -16.51 6.01
N CYS A 151 7.16 -16.99 6.59
CA CYS A 151 8.38 -17.37 5.90
C CYS A 151 8.48 -18.90 5.88
N TYR A 152 8.73 -19.47 4.71
CA TYR A 152 8.79 -20.93 4.52
C TYR A 152 9.77 -21.30 3.42
N LEU A 153 10.33 -22.51 3.52
CA LEU A 153 11.18 -23.10 2.50
C LEU A 153 10.29 -23.86 1.51
N ASP A 154 10.37 -23.53 0.22
CA ASP A 154 9.59 -24.21 -0.82
C ASP A 154 10.22 -25.53 -1.29
N GLY A 155 9.56 -26.21 -2.25
CA GLY A 155 10.05 -27.47 -2.81
C GLY A 155 11.33 -27.36 -3.65
N TYR A 156 11.75 -26.16 -3.98
CA TYR A 156 12.98 -25.87 -4.72
C TYR A 156 14.15 -25.47 -3.81
N GLY A 157 13.92 -25.43 -2.49
CA GLY A 157 14.93 -25.01 -1.52
C GLY A 157 15.08 -23.50 -1.42
N GLU A 158 14.09 -22.74 -1.88
CA GLU A 158 14.10 -21.28 -1.80
C GLU A 158 13.21 -20.79 -0.65
N TRP A 159 13.73 -19.86 0.13
CA TRP A 159 12.94 -19.15 1.13
C TRP A 159 11.97 -18.19 0.47
N LYS A 160 10.67 -18.36 0.79
CA LYS A 160 9.59 -17.50 0.33
C LYS A 160 8.91 -16.82 1.51
N GLU A 161 8.44 -15.61 1.27
CA GLU A 161 7.63 -14.86 2.22
C GLU A 161 6.30 -14.49 1.58
N ARG A 162 5.19 -14.75 2.30
CA ARG A 162 3.84 -14.38 1.86
C ARG A 162 2.98 -13.94 3.03
N ILE A 163 2.04 -13.04 2.75
CA ILE A 163 1.05 -12.57 3.72
C ILE A 163 -0.26 -13.32 3.46
N PHE A 164 -0.79 -13.92 4.51
CA PHE A 164 -2.05 -14.67 4.49
C PHE A 164 -3.04 -14.10 5.49
N ASP A 165 -4.33 -14.27 5.20
CA ASP A 165 -5.37 -13.99 6.19
C ASP A 165 -5.19 -14.92 7.40
N ARG A 166 -5.37 -14.40 8.60
CA ARG A 166 -5.19 -15.16 9.85
C ARG A 166 -6.04 -16.44 9.87
N GLN A 167 -7.25 -16.38 9.32
CA GLN A 167 -8.11 -17.56 9.22
C GLN A 167 -7.50 -18.71 8.41
N MET A 168 -6.62 -18.44 7.47
CA MET A 168 -5.98 -19.46 6.64
C MET A 168 -5.05 -20.33 7.47
N ILE A 169 -4.36 -19.77 8.44
CA ILE A 169 -3.41 -20.52 9.29
C ILE A 169 -4.03 -21.04 10.58
N SER A 170 -5.23 -20.58 10.94
CA SER A 170 -5.92 -20.98 12.18
C SER A 170 -6.92 -22.11 11.98
N SER A 171 -7.16 -22.56 10.75
CA SER A 171 -8.14 -23.59 10.42
C SER A 171 -7.50 -24.75 9.69
N GLY A 172 -7.69 -25.97 10.20
CA GLY A 172 -7.17 -27.19 9.57
C GLY A 172 -7.68 -27.42 8.15
N SER A 173 -8.90 -26.98 7.82
CA SER A 173 -9.45 -27.07 6.47
C SER A 173 -8.91 -26.00 5.52
N LYS A 174 -8.55 -24.82 6.03
CA LYS A 174 -8.04 -23.71 5.21
C LYS A 174 -6.52 -23.75 5.03
N ILE A 175 -5.78 -24.28 6.02
CA ILE A 175 -4.31 -24.28 5.98
C ILE A 175 -3.76 -25.16 4.84
N THR A 176 -4.53 -26.16 4.38
CA THR A 176 -4.17 -26.98 3.22
C THR A 176 -4.04 -26.17 1.92
N GLN A 177 -4.67 -24.99 1.84
CA GLN A 177 -4.52 -24.09 0.69
C GLN A 177 -3.09 -23.54 0.56
N LEU A 178 -2.31 -23.55 1.64
CA LEU A 178 -0.90 -23.16 1.59
C LEU A 178 -0.07 -24.08 0.69
N ALA A 179 -0.54 -25.31 0.41
CA ALA A 179 0.12 -26.22 -0.52
C ALA A 179 0.24 -25.63 -1.93
N SER A 180 -0.74 -24.83 -2.40
CA SER A 180 -0.68 -24.15 -3.70
C SER A 180 0.46 -23.13 -3.82
N TYR A 181 1.01 -22.69 -2.69
CA TYR A 181 2.16 -21.77 -2.61
C TYR A 181 3.49 -22.47 -2.37
N GLY A 182 3.48 -23.82 -2.31
CA GLY A 182 4.67 -24.62 -2.10
C GLY A 182 4.99 -24.95 -0.63
N VAL A 183 4.08 -24.61 0.29
CA VAL A 183 4.18 -25.10 1.68
C VAL A 183 3.83 -26.59 1.71
N ASP A 184 4.65 -27.35 2.41
CA ASP A 184 4.43 -28.80 2.55
C ASP A 184 3.39 -29.09 3.63
N VAL A 185 2.13 -29.09 3.24
CA VAL A 185 0.99 -29.39 4.09
C VAL A 185 0.01 -30.31 3.40
N THR A 186 -0.46 -31.31 4.11
CA THR A 186 -1.48 -32.24 3.66
C THR A 186 -2.69 -32.22 4.60
N THR A 187 -3.77 -32.85 4.22
CA THR A 187 -4.95 -32.99 5.09
C THR A 187 -4.59 -33.66 6.43
N GLU A 188 -3.63 -34.59 6.41
CA GLU A 188 -3.18 -35.31 7.61
C GLU A 188 -2.32 -34.44 8.54
N SER A 189 -1.41 -33.63 7.97
CA SER A 189 -0.54 -32.75 8.74
C SER A 189 -1.19 -31.42 9.12
N ALA A 190 -2.31 -31.06 8.51
CA ALA A 190 -2.97 -29.75 8.65
C ALA A 190 -3.21 -29.33 10.11
N LYS A 191 -3.78 -30.23 10.92
CA LYS A 191 -4.05 -29.95 12.33
C LYS A 191 -2.75 -29.72 13.11
N CYS A 192 -1.74 -30.53 12.85
CA CYS A 192 -0.44 -30.44 13.50
C CYS A 192 0.30 -29.12 13.12
N LEU A 193 0.19 -28.70 11.86
CA LEU A 193 0.76 -27.43 11.39
C LEU A 193 0.06 -26.22 12.01
N VAL A 194 -1.28 -26.26 12.16
CA VAL A 194 -2.02 -25.20 12.89
C VAL A 194 -1.55 -25.11 14.35
N GLU A 195 -1.42 -26.26 15.04
CA GLU A 195 -0.93 -26.32 16.41
C GLU A 195 0.49 -25.73 16.52
N TYR A 196 1.40 -26.12 15.61
CA TYR A 196 2.76 -25.59 15.58
C TYR A 196 2.81 -24.08 15.39
N LEU A 197 2.11 -23.54 14.38
CA LEU A 197 2.09 -22.11 14.10
C LEU A 197 1.48 -21.30 15.26
N SER A 198 0.46 -21.84 15.91
CA SER A 198 -0.11 -21.25 17.12
C SER A 198 0.89 -21.26 18.29
N ASP A 199 1.57 -22.37 18.53
CA ASP A 199 2.54 -22.49 19.60
C ASP A 199 3.75 -21.56 19.38
N ILE A 200 4.29 -21.51 18.14
CA ILE A 200 5.42 -20.62 17.83
C ILE A 200 5.04 -19.16 18.03
N GLU A 201 3.84 -18.75 17.62
CA GLU A 201 3.38 -17.39 17.83
C GLU A 201 3.26 -17.06 19.32
N ASN A 202 2.57 -17.91 20.09
CA ASN A 202 2.33 -17.66 21.51
C ASN A 202 3.60 -17.69 22.35
N ASN A 203 4.57 -18.51 21.99
CA ASN A 203 5.85 -18.59 22.70
C ASN A 203 6.85 -17.49 22.31
N ASN A 204 6.61 -16.74 21.23
CA ASN A 204 7.54 -15.77 20.67
C ASN A 204 6.92 -14.38 20.45
N LEU A 205 5.97 -13.98 21.29
CA LEU A 205 5.29 -12.68 21.15
C LEU A 205 6.25 -11.48 21.16
N ASN A 206 7.42 -11.63 21.77
CA ASN A 206 8.45 -10.59 21.85
C ASN A 206 9.42 -10.60 20.65
N VAL A 207 9.48 -11.72 19.92
CA VAL A 207 10.37 -11.92 18.76
C VAL A 207 9.64 -11.63 17.47
N ILE A 208 8.39 -12.07 17.38
CA ILE A 208 7.56 -11.85 16.19
C ILE A 208 7.18 -10.38 16.09
N GLU A 209 7.64 -9.75 15.01
CA GLU A 209 7.34 -8.37 14.73
C GLU A 209 5.83 -8.14 14.56
N ARG A 210 5.38 -6.96 14.99
CA ARG A 210 4.02 -6.49 14.76
C ARG A 210 4.04 -5.24 13.93
N GLY A 211 3.15 -5.17 12.92
CA GLY A 211 3.12 -4.05 12.00
C GLY A 211 1.72 -3.78 11.46
N LYS A 212 1.67 -2.90 10.50
CA LYS A 212 0.45 -2.57 9.77
C LYS A 212 0.54 -2.99 8.33
N SER A 213 -0.61 -3.27 7.75
CA SER A 213 -0.73 -3.58 6.33
C SER A 213 -1.92 -2.87 5.71
N THR A 214 -1.99 -2.90 4.40
CA THR A 214 -3.10 -2.38 3.61
C THR A 214 -3.27 -3.18 2.34
N SER A 215 -4.52 -3.36 1.92
CA SER A 215 -4.88 -3.99 0.64
C SER A 215 -4.96 -3.00 -0.52
N LYS A 216 -4.69 -1.70 -0.29
CA LYS A 216 -4.83 -0.64 -1.28
C LYS A 216 -3.57 0.19 -1.38
N PHE A 217 -3.17 0.53 -2.57
CA PHE A 217 -2.13 1.51 -2.84
C PHE A 217 -2.54 2.95 -2.45
N GLY A 218 -1.65 3.88 -2.65
CA GLY A 218 -1.89 5.30 -2.48
C GLY A 218 -1.78 5.80 -1.04
N TRP A 219 -2.38 6.96 -0.80
CA TRP A 219 -2.25 7.69 0.45
C TRP A 219 -2.95 7.03 1.62
N LYS A 220 -2.22 6.89 2.71
CA LYS A 220 -2.68 6.45 4.03
C LYS A 220 -2.26 7.47 5.08
N THR A 221 -3.11 7.68 6.09
CA THR A 221 -2.72 8.44 7.27
C THR A 221 -2.38 7.46 8.38
N HIS A 222 -1.16 7.51 8.86
CA HIS A 222 -0.69 6.68 9.95
C HIS A 222 0.04 7.56 10.96
N GLU A 223 -0.39 7.53 12.22
CA GLU A 223 0.19 8.35 13.30
C GLU A 223 0.27 9.84 12.99
N GLY A 224 -0.74 10.36 12.30
CA GLY A 224 -0.78 11.76 11.87
C GLY A 224 0.11 12.10 10.67
N GLN A 225 0.88 11.15 10.17
CA GLN A 225 1.73 11.32 8.99
C GLN A 225 1.09 10.75 7.73
N LEU A 226 1.31 11.44 6.62
CA LEU A 226 0.86 10.98 5.31
C LEU A 226 1.89 10.01 4.72
N ARG A 227 1.44 8.78 4.47
CA ARG A 227 2.24 7.70 3.91
C ARG A 227 1.72 7.33 2.53
N PHE A 228 2.57 6.82 1.65
CA PHE A 228 2.15 6.39 0.32
C PHE A 228 2.61 4.96 0.01
N ILE A 229 1.65 4.08 -0.24
CA ILE A 229 1.90 2.67 -0.56
C ILE A 229 2.01 2.50 -2.09
N PRO A 230 3.05 1.81 -2.59
CA PRO A 230 3.90 0.83 -1.90
C PRO A 230 5.27 1.37 -1.41
N TYR A 231 5.49 2.68 -1.42
CA TYR A 231 6.81 3.28 -1.15
C TYR A 231 7.08 3.54 0.34
N ASP A 232 6.15 3.16 1.20
CA ASP A 232 6.31 3.24 2.66
C ASP A 232 6.94 1.95 3.22
N LYS A 233 7.77 2.10 4.27
CA LYS A 233 8.45 0.98 4.91
C LYS A 233 7.72 0.45 6.14
N GLU A 234 6.81 1.22 6.72
CA GLU A 234 6.10 0.87 7.96
C GLU A 234 4.78 0.16 7.70
N ILE A 235 4.16 0.43 6.54
CA ILE A 235 2.90 -0.20 6.16
C ILE A 235 3.16 -1.14 4.98
N GLU A 236 2.97 -2.43 5.19
CA GLU A 236 3.16 -3.42 4.15
C GLU A 236 1.91 -3.52 3.25
N PHE A 237 2.14 -3.71 1.96
CA PHE A 237 1.05 -4.04 1.05
C PHE A 237 0.71 -5.53 1.18
N ASP A 238 -0.48 -5.84 1.63
CA ASP A 238 -0.94 -7.20 1.92
C ASP A 238 -1.79 -7.78 0.79
N SER A 239 -1.32 -7.66 -0.45
CA SER A 239 -2.08 -8.14 -1.59
C SER A 239 -2.42 -9.62 -1.49
N ASN A 240 -3.70 -9.93 -1.70
CA ASN A 240 -4.11 -11.26 -2.08
C ASN A 240 -3.58 -11.56 -3.49
N ASP A 241 -3.50 -12.83 -3.89
CA ASP A 241 -2.99 -13.28 -5.20
C ASP A 241 -3.56 -12.51 -6.39
N GLN A 242 -4.78 -12.00 -6.28
CA GLN A 242 -5.45 -11.22 -7.32
C GLN A 242 -4.70 -9.92 -7.70
N PHE A 243 -3.92 -9.34 -6.80
CA PHE A 243 -3.16 -8.10 -7.03
C PHE A 243 -1.65 -8.29 -6.94
N TYR A 244 -1.19 -9.54 -6.78
CA TYR A 244 0.24 -9.83 -6.76
C TYR A 244 0.90 -9.36 -8.07
N GLY A 245 0.32 -9.68 -9.22
CA GLY A 245 0.81 -9.21 -10.52
C GLY A 245 0.87 -7.69 -10.61
N LEU A 246 -0.10 -6.96 -10.04
CA LEU A 246 -0.10 -5.51 -10.01
C LEU A 246 1.00 -4.96 -9.11
N SER A 247 1.24 -5.56 -7.96
CA SER A 247 2.32 -5.15 -7.04
C SER A 247 3.71 -5.39 -7.65
N GLU A 248 3.87 -6.49 -8.38
CA GLU A 248 5.11 -6.75 -9.16
C GLU A 248 5.28 -5.74 -10.30
N ALA A 249 4.19 -5.42 -11.01
CA ALA A 249 4.23 -4.46 -12.12
C ALA A 249 4.63 -3.04 -11.70
N ILE A 250 4.41 -2.65 -10.43
CA ILE A 250 4.78 -1.33 -9.89
C ILE A 250 6.27 -1.26 -9.50
N LYS A 251 6.95 -2.40 -9.37
CA LYS A 251 8.38 -2.39 -9.02
C LYS A 251 9.20 -1.73 -10.13
N PRO A 252 10.16 -0.85 -9.78
CA PRO A 252 10.99 -0.19 -10.77
C PRO A 252 11.88 -1.20 -11.50
N CYS A 253 12.09 -0.97 -12.78
CA CYS A 253 12.95 -1.79 -13.63
C CYS A 253 13.85 -0.91 -14.49
N GLY A 254 15.09 -1.35 -14.70
CA GLY A 254 16.05 -0.68 -15.57
C GLY A 254 16.76 0.50 -14.91
N SER A 255 16.81 1.66 -15.58
CA SER A 255 17.56 2.84 -15.14
C SER A 255 16.69 4.09 -15.18
N PHE A 256 16.67 4.83 -14.06
CA PHE A 256 16.00 6.13 -13.95
C PHE A 256 16.60 7.15 -14.93
N GLU A 257 17.90 7.16 -15.09
CA GLU A 257 18.58 8.07 -16.02
C GLU A 257 18.17 7.83 -17.48
N LYS A 258 18.03 6.57 -17.88
CA LYS A 258 17.55 6.21 -19.23
C LYS A 258 16.09 6.61 -19.42
N TRP A 259 15.25 6.38 -18.41
CA TRP A 259 13.85 6.82 -18.41
C TRP A 259 13.75 8.35 -18.55
N MET A 260 14.50 9.10 -17.72
CA MET A 260 14.51 10.56 -17.71
C MET A 260 14.96 11.11 -19.06
N ARG A 261 16.00 10.53 -19.66
CA ARG A 261 16.49 10.94 -21.00
C ARG A 261 15.41 10.74 -22.08
N GLY A 262 14.65 9.65 -22.01
CA GLY A 262 13.49 9.41 -22.87
C GLY A 262 12.39 10.43 -22.66
N ALA A 263 12.04 10.71 -21.41
CA ALA A 263 11.02 11.68 -21.03
C ALA A 263 11.37 13.12 -21.49
N LEU A 264 12.63 13.52 -21.35
CA LEU A 264 13.10 14.81 -21.83
C LEU A 264 13.05 14.93 -23.37
N LYS A 265 13.37 13.87 -24.11
CA LYS A 265 13.20 13.84 -25.56
C LYS A 265 11.76 14.05 -25.98
N ILE A 266 10.82 13.37 -25.30
CA ILE A 266 9.38 13.53 -25.55
C ILE A 266 8.94 14.96 -25.24
N ARG A 267 9.37 15.51 -24.10
CA ARG A 267 9.06 16.88 -23.71
C ARG A 267 9.59 17.90 -24.73
N SER A 268 10.82 17.72 -25.22
CA SER A 268 11.45 18.64 -26.17
C SER A 268 10.89 18.53 -27.60
N SER A 269 10.10 17.47 -27.90
CA SER A 269 9.45 17.32 -29.21
C SER A 269 8.34 18.34 -29.47
N GLY A 270 7.87 19.06 -28.43
CA GLY A 270 6.78 20.01 -28.52
C GLY A 270 5.39 19.37 -28.66
N ARG A 271 5.30 18.04 -28.65
CA ARG A 271 4.02 17.32 -28.72
C ARG A 271 3.25 17.47 -27.43
N LYS A 272 1.99 17.88 -27.53
CA LYS A 272 1.15 18.15 -26.34
C LYS A 272 0.50 16.87 -25.79
N GLU A 273 0.12 15.96 -26.65
CA GLU A 273 -0.66 14.77 -26.32
C GLU A 273 0.03 13.87 -25.28
N PRO A 274 1.29 13.43 -25.48
CA PRO A 274 1.97 12.63 -24.46
C PRO A 274 2.24 13.41 -23.17
N LEU A 275 2.39 14.73 -23.23
CA LEU A 275 2.59 15.57 -22.05
C LEU A 275 1.31 15.71 -21.23
N VAL A 276 0.13 15.84 -21.87
CA VAL A 276 -1.15 15.83 -21.16
C VAL A 276 -1.34 14.52 -20.40
N TYR A 277 -1.03 13.39 -21.03
CA TYR A 277 -1.10 12.10 -20.34
C TYR A 277 -0.08 11.97 -19.20
N LEU A 278 1.15 12.43 -19.42
CA LEU A 278 2.17 12.42 -18.37
C LEU A 278 1.73 13.26 -17.16
N ILE A 279 1.23 14.47 -17.39
CA ILE A 279 0.75 15.39 -16.34
C ILE A 279 -0.44 14.76 -15.61
N ALA A 280 -1.40 14.20 -16.35
CA ALA A 280 -2.57 13.54 -15.77
C ALA A 280 -2.19 12.32 -14.92
N SER A 281 -1.17 11.58 -15.32
CA SER A 281 -0.61 10.47 -14.58
C SER A 281 -0.07 10.92 -13.22
N PHE A 282 0.70 12.00 -13.16
CA PHE A 282 1.17 12.60 -11.91
C PHE A 282 0.02 13.21 -11.10
N ALA A 283 -0.93 13.90 -11.75
CA ALA A 283 -2.06 14.54 -11.08
C ALA A 283 -2.95 13.54 -10.33
N SER A 284 -2.95 12.27 -10.71
CA SER A 284 -3.75 11.23 -10.06
C SER A 284 -3.56 11.19 -8.55
N ILE A 285 -2.32 11.27 -8.06
CA ILE A 285 -2.05 11.21 -6.62
C ILE A 285 -2.43 12.50 -5.87
N LEU A 286 -2.71 13.59 -6.58
CA LEU A 286 -3.17 14.85 -6.01
C LEU A 286 -4.70 14.87 -5.78
N VAL A 287 -5.46 14.01 -6.44
CA VAL A 287 -6.94 13.95 -6.35
C VAL A 287 -7.41 13.85 -4.90
N LYS A 288 -6.80 12.97 -4.10
CA LYS A 288 -7.15 12.81 -2.68
C LYS A 288 -6.71 13.98 -1.80
N PRO A 289 -5.45 14.44 -1.82
CA PRO A 289 -5.01 15.60 -1.03
C PRO A 289 -5.79 16.89 -1.33
N LEU A 290 -6.17 17.11 -2.58
CA LEU A 290 -6.96 18.28 -2.99
C LEU A 290 -8.46 18.14 -2.68
N GLY A 291 -8.93 16.93 -2.39
CA GLY A 291 -10.35 16.65 -2.10
C GLY A 291 -11.24 16.71 -3.34
N VAL A 292 -10.67 16.56 -4.54
CA VAL A 292 -11.42 16.59 -5.79
C VAL A 292 -11.92 15.19 -6.18
N LEU A 293 -12.85 15.13 -7.15
CA LEU A 293 -13.39 13.86 -7.65
C LEU A 293 -12.46 13.22 -8.68
N PRO A 294 -12.52 11.91 -8.85
CA PRO A 294 -11.91 11.22 -9.97
C PRO A 294 -12.39 11.78 -11.31
N PHE A 295 -11.51 11.78 -12.29
CA PHE A 295 -11.81 12.25 -13.65
C PHE A 295 -11.12 11.37 -14.69
N ILE A 296 -11.61 11.46 -15.92
CA ILE A 296 -11.10 10.70 -17.07
C ILE A 296 -10.34 11.65 -17.99
N VAL A 297 -9.19 11.19 -18.47
CA VAL A 297 -8.46 11.83 -19.58
C VAL A 297 -8.44 10.86 -20.74
N ASN A 298 -9.12 11.23 -21.81
CA ASN A 298 -9.23 10.42 -23.01
C ASN A 298 -8.57 11.12 -24.20
N LEU A 299 -7.68 10.41 -24.89
CA LEU A 299 -7.10 10.85 -26.16
C LEU A 299 -7.73 10.04 -27.29
N TRP A 300 -8.38 10.71 -28.21
CA TRP A 300 -8.97 10.04 -29.35
C TRP A 300 -8.39 10.51 -30.68
N THR A 301 -8.15 9.58 -31.58
CA THR A 301 -7.69 9.81 -32.94
C THR A 301 -7.71 8.47 -33.70
N GLU A 302 -7.45 8.50 -34.99
CA GLU A 302 -7.33 7.31 -35.83
C GLU A 302 -6.30 6.30 -35.34
N THR A 303 -6.46 5.05 -35.79
CA THR A 303 -5.50 3.99 -35.53
C THR A 303 -4.09 4.33 -36.05
N GLY A 304 -3.07 3.90 -35.31
CA GLY A 304 -1.65 4.02 -35.71
C GLY A 304 -1.01 5.39 -35.46
N LYS A 305 -1.70 6.32 -34.80
CA LYS A 305 -1.17 7.66 -34.46
C LYS A 305 -0.35 7.72 -33.15
N GLY A 306 -0.15 6.58 -32.44
CA GLY A 306 0.71 6.51 -31.25
C GLY A 306 -0.01 6.71 -29.91
N LYS A 307 -1.36 6.64 -29.87
CA LYS A 307 -2.17 6.74 -28.64
C LYS A 307 -1.68 5.81 -27.52
N THR A 308 -1.54 4.53 -27.86
CA THR A 308 -1.04 3.51 -26.93
C THR A 308 0.38 3.82 -26.42
N VAL A 309 1.26 4.35 -27.29
CA VAL A 309 2.62 4.72 -26.90
C VAL A 309 2.60 5.89 -25.90
N ALA A 310 1.74 6.88 -26.11
CA ALA A 310 1.54 7.99 -25.17
C ALA A 310 1.01 7.50 -23.81
N LEU A 311 0.07 6.56 -23.83
CA LEU A 311 -0.46 5.92 -22.61
C LEU A 311 0.61 5.09 -21.91
N MET A 312 1.41 4.31 -22.64
CA MET A 312 2.54 3.56 -22.09
C MET A 312 3.59 4.48 -21.45
N PHE A 313 3.81 5.66 -22.01
CA PHE A 313 4.70 6.65 -21.43
C PHE A 313 4.18 7.13 -20.06
N ALA A 314 2.91 7.51 -19.98
CA ALA A 314 2.29 7.87 -18.70
C ALA A 314 2.27 6.73 -17.69
N CYS A 315 2.08 5.49 -18.16
CA CYS A 315 2.11 4.27 -17.36
C CYS A 315 3.50 4.02 -16.75
N SER A 316 4.57 4.26 -17.52
CA SER A 316 5.96 4.01 -17.13
C SER A 316 6.44 4.88 -15.94
N VAL A 317 5.71 5.92 -15.58
CA VAL A 317 5.93 6.72 -14.36
C VAL A 317 5.86 5.83 -13.12
N TRP A 318 4.89 4.92 -13.09
CA TRP A 318 4.51 4.14 -11.91
C TRP A 318 4.91 2.67 -12.00
N GLY A 319 4.97 2.09 -13.20
CA GLY A 319 5.23 0.67 -13.34
C GLY A 319 5.40 0.20 -14.78
N ASN A 320 5.36 -1.11 -14.95
CA ASN A 320 5.53 -1.80 -16.23
C ASN A 320 4.40 -1.42 -17.20
N PRO A 321 4.71 -0.72 -18.29
CA PRO A 321 3.70 -0.27 -19.25
C PRO A 321 3.21 -1.37 -20.21
N GLU A 322 3.60 -2.61 -20.00
CA GLU A 322 3.17 -3.74 -20.83
C GLU A 322 1.69 -4.06 -20.56
N GLU A 323 0.96 -4.37 -21.62
CA GLU A 323 -0.45 -4.79 -21.52
C GLU A 323 -0.60 -6.03 -20.64
N GLY A 324 -1.60 -6.02 -19.79
CA GLY A 324 -1.81 -7.06 -18.77
C GLY A 324 -0.97 -6.89 -17.50
N GLN A 325 0.00 -5.97 -17.48
CA GLN A 325 0.77 -5.59 -16.29
C GLN A 325 0.12 -4.40 -15.56
N TYR A 326 0.79 -3.25 -15.50
CA TYR A 326 0.19 -2.03 -14.97
C TYR A 326 -0.85 -1.45 -15.93
N LEU A 327 -0.62 -1.51 -17.24
CA LEU A 327 -1.60 -1.19 -18.27
C LEU A 327 -2.70 -2.25 -18.29
N SER A 328 -3.95 -1.83 -18.10
CA SER A 328 -5.10 -2.73 -18.02
C SER A 328 -5.56 -3.17 -19.40
N ASP A 329 -5.87 -4.46 -19.53
CA ASP A 329 -6.59 -4.99 -20.68
C ASP A 329 -8.06 -4.48 -20.66
N PRO A 330 -8.55 -3.95 -21.76
CA PRO A 330 -9.91 -3.44 -21.88
C PRO A 330 -11.01 -4.52 -21.81
N THR A 331 -10.69 -5.80 -22.01
CA THR A 331 -11.68 -6.92 -21.93
C THR A 331 -12.14 -7.22 -20.50
N SER A 332 -11.71 -6.43 -19.53
CA SER A 332 -12.06 -6.60 -18.11
C SER A 332 -13.54 -6.36 -17.84
N THR A 333 -14.12 -7.21 -16.99
CA THR A 333 -15.50 -6.99 -16.52
C THR A 333 -15.60 -5.75 -15.63
N ARG A 334 -16.78 -5.15 -15.49
CA ARG A 334 -17.02 -4.02 -14.58
C ARG A 334 -16.57 -4.31 -13.14
N THR A 335 -16.76 -5.54 -12.67
CA THR A 335 -16.31 -5.98 -11.34
C THR A 335 -14.78 -6.02 -11.25
N ALA A 336 -14.09 -6.46 -12.29
CA ALA A 336 -12.63 -6.47 -12.33
C ALA A 336 -12.08 -5.03 -12.33
N LEU A 337 -12.69 -4.11 -13.08
CA LEU A 337 -12.33 -2.69 -13.04
C LEU A 337 -12.54 -2.07 -11.67
N GLU A 338 -13.70 -2.35 -11.01
CA GLU A 338 -13.98 -1.89 -9.65
C GLU A 338 -12.89 -2.33 -8.66
N ARG A 339 -12.53 -3.61 -8.70
CA ARG A 339 -11.48 -4.17 -7.85
C ARG A 339 -10.12 -3.52 -8.14
N ARG A 340 -9.78 -3.34 -9.42
CA ARG A 340 -8.53 -2.72 -9.83
C ARG A 340 -8.47 -1.23 -9.43
N CYS A 341 -9.53 -0.46 -9.64
CA CYS A 341 -9.62 0.93 -9.15
C CYS A 341 -9.49 1.01 -7.64
N THR A 342 -10.12 0.08 -6.91
CA THR A 342 -10.02 0.01 -5.44
C THR A 342 -8.59 -0.28 -4.97
N ALA A 343 -7.91 -1.22 -5.64
CA ALA A 343 -6.52 -1.56 -5.31
C ALA A 343 -5.56 -0.41 -5.63
N LEU A 344 -5.67 0.19 -6.83
CA LEU A 344 -4.86 1.35 -7.23
C LEU A 344 -5.13 2.57 -6.37
N ASN A 345 -6.37 2.78 -5.94
CA ASN A 345 -6.86 3.84 -5.07
C ASN A 345 -6.47 5.25 -5.55
N ASN A 346 -5.24 5.72 -5.34
CA ASN A 346 -4.78 7.04 -5.77
C ASN A 346 -3.80 6.98 -6.96
N LEU A 347 -3.27 5.81 -7.27
CA LEU A 347 -2.48 5.61 -8.48
C LEU A 347 -3.37 5.70 -9.71
N PRO A 348 -2.88 6.20 -10.86
CA PRO A 348 -3.71 6.33 -12.06
C PRO A 348 -4.15 4.96 -12.59
N MET A 349 -5.41 4.89 -13.03
CA MET A 349 -5.92 3.75 -13.76
C MET A 349 -5.66 3.94 -15.25
N MET A 350 -4.98 2.98 -15.88
CA MET A 350 -4.61 3.01 -17.28
C MET A 350 -5.40 1.95 -18.05
N ILE A 351 -6.15 2.36 -19.06
CA ILE A 351 -6.98 1.45 -19.89
C ILE A 351 -6.68 1.72 -21.36
N ASP A 352 -6.10 0.77 -22.08
CA ASP A 352 -5.86 0.89 -23.51
C ASP A 352 -7.11 0.53 -24.30
N ASP A 353 -7.57 1.43 -25.15
CA ASP A 353 -8.73 1.27 -26.02
C ASP A 353 -10.04 0.90 -25.29
N LEU A 354 -10.64 1.88 -24.63
CA LEU A 354 -11.89 1.71 -23.89
C LEU A 354 -13.05 1.20 -24.78
N SER A 355 -12.97 1.38 -26.09
CA SER A 355 -13.99 0.88 -27.04
C SER A 355 -14.13 -0.63 -27.08
N LYS A 356 -13.09 -1.36 -26.69
CA LYS A 356 -13.10 -2.84 -26.58
C LYS A 356 -13.91 -3.35 -25.37
N MET A 357 -14.27 -2.48 -24.45
CA MET A 357 -15.12 -2.83 -23.32
C MET A 357 -16.56 -2.90 -23.75
N LYS A 358 -17.00 -4.07 -24.22
CA LYS A 358 -18.39 -4.42 -24.53
C LYS A 358 -19.21 -3.52 -25.45
N ASP A 359 -19.89 -4.21 -26.36
CA ASP A 359 -21.09 -3.83 -27.08
C ASP A 359 -20.98 -2.81 -28.21
N GLY A 360 -19.84 -2.75 -28.88
CA GLY A 360 -19.81 -2.15 -30.20
C GLY A 360 -19.64 -0.64 -30.28
N VAL A 361 -19.67 -0.19 -31.47
CA VAL A 361 -19.35 1.18 -31.92
C VAL A 361 -20.26 2.26 -31.34
N ASP A 362 -21.43 1.89 -30.81
CA ASP A 362 -22.46 2.79 -30.30
C ASP A 362 -22.71 2.66 -28.80
N ALA A 363 -21.74 2.10 -28.04
CA ALA A 363 -21.88 1.91 -26.61
C ALA A 363 -22.01 3.25 -25.86
N ASP A 364 -23.08 3.40 -25.07
CA ASP A 364 -23.25 4.53 -24.16
C ASP A 364 -22.33 4.34 -22.93
N PHE A 365 -21.24 5.08 -22.89
CA PHE A 365 -20.28 5.08 -21.77
C PHE A 365 -20.74 5.89 -20.55
N THR A 366 -21.87 6.57 -20.59
CA THR A 366 -22.39 7.44 -19.52
C THR A 366 -22.39 6.72 -18.17
N SER A 367 -22.91 5.50 -18.11
CA SER A 367 -22.99 4.74 -16.85
C SER A 367 -21.61 4.33 -16.32
N MET A 368 -20.66 4.09 -17.20
CA MET A 368 -19.28 3.78 -16.84
C MET A 368 -18.54 5.01 -16.32
N ILE A 369 -18.72 6.15 -16.96
CA ILE A 369 -18.13 7.43 -16.53
C ILE A 369 -18.62 7.77 -15.12
N TYR A 370 -19.93 7.69 -14.88
CA TYR A 370 -20.47 7.92 -13.53
C TYR A 370 -19.90 6.93 -12.51
N PHE A 371 -19.74 5.68 -12.88
CA PHE A 371 -19.17 4.66 -12.02
C PHE A 371 -17.69 4.97 -11.68
N LEU A 372 -16.84 5.17 -12.69
CA LEU A 372 -15.42 5.42 -12.53
C LEU A 372 -15.15 6.74 -11.78
N CYS A 373 -15.87 7.81 -12.17
CA CYS A 373 -15.70 9.13 -11.56
C CYS A 373 -16.48 9.32 -10.26
N GLY A 374 -17.39 8.40 -9.91
CA GLY A 374 -18.04 8.35 -8.61
C GLY A 374 -17.09 8.00 -7.47
N GLY A 375 -15.99 7.32 -7.78
CA GLY A 375 -14.96 6.97 -6.81
C GLY A 375 -15.41 6.01 -5.71
N LYS A 376 -16.51 5.28 -5.97
CA LYS A 376 -17.12 4.31 -5.04
C LYS A 376 -17.65 3.11 -5.81
N GLY A 377 -17.37 1.91 -5.31
CA GLY A 377 -17.91 0.66 -5.83
C GLY A 377 -19.38 0.43 -5.47
N LYS A 378 -19.91 -0.69 -5.93
CA LYS A 378 -21.26 -1.12 -5.57
C LYS A 378 -21.29 -1.68 -4.16
N GLU A 379 -22.35 -1.37 -3.43
CA GLU A 379 -22.65 -2.02 -2.15
C GLU A 379 -23.12 -3.45 -2.41
N ARG A 380 -22.54 -4.39 -1.66
CA ARG A 380 -22.88 -5.81 -1.72
C ARG A 380 -23.07 -6.35 -0.31
N SER A 381 -24.00 -7.28 -0.15
CA SER A 381 -24.07 -8.09 1.07
C SER A 381 -22.95 -9.15 1.07
N ASN A 382 -22.41 -9.42 2.23
CA ASN A 382 -21.48 -10.53 2.44
C ASN A 382 -22.24 -11.83 2.75
N VAL A 383 -21.50 -12.94 2.85
CA VAL A 383 -22.05 -14.29 3.12
C VAL A 383 -22.75 -14.34 4.50
N ASP A 384 -22.36 -13.47 5.44
CA ASP A 384 -22.89 -13.41 6.82
C ASP A 384 -24.03 -12.38 6.96
N LEU A 385 -24.71 -12.00 5.87
CA LEU A 385 -25.80 -11.01 5.80
C LEU A 385 -25.39 -9.58 6.25
N GLY A 386 -24.10 -9.31 6.37
CA GLY A 386 -23.56 -7.98 6.56
C GLY A 386 -23.29 -7.26 5.23
N MET A 387 -22.80 -6.03 5.32
CA MET A 387 -22.35 -5.26 4.15
C MET A 387 -20.85 -5.49 3.92
N GLU A 388 -20.44 -5.77 2.67
CA GLU A 388 -19.04 -5.74 2.30
C GLU A 388 -18.47 -4.31 2.43
N ILE A 389 -17.20 -4.19 2.77
CA ILE A 389 -16.51 -2.90 2.75
C ILE A 389 -16.46 -2.41 1.30
N VAL A 390 -17.15 -1.30 1.04
CA VAL A 390 -17.25 -0.75 -0.29
C VAL A 390 -15.89 -0.22 -0.74
N GLY A 391 -15.44 -0.68 -1.90
CA GLY A 391 -14.23 -0.17 -2.54
C GLY A 391 -14.36 1.31 -2.86
N THR A 392 -13.33 2.09 -2.56
CA THR A 392 -13.27 3.51 -2.89
C THR A 392 -11.95 3.85 -3.55
N TRP A 393 -11.96 4.85 -4.42
CA TRP A 393 -10.77 5.38 -5.10
C TRP A 393 -10.87 6.88 -5.34
N ARG A 394 -9.72 7.52 -5.44
CA ARG A 394 -9.55 8.94 -5.77
C ARG A 394 -8.35 9.07 -6.69
N ASN A 395 -8.58 8.89 -8.00
CA ASN A 395 -7.53 8.84 -9.00
C ASN A 395 -7.97 9.48 -10.33
N CYS A 396 -7.02 9.56 -11.25
CA CYS A 396 -7.25 9.84 -12.66
C CYS A 396 -7.34 8.53 -13.45
N ILE A 397 -8.28 8.45 -14.38
CA ILE A 397 -8.40 7.35 -15.33
C ILE A 397 -7.90 7.85 -16.69
N LEU A 398 -6.84 7.23 -17.21
CA LEU A 398 -6.30 7.54 -18.53
C LEU A 398 -6.71 6.45 -19.52
N THR A 399 -7.28 6.87 -20.64
CA THR A 399 -7.70 5.94 -21.67
C THR A 399 -7.54 6.56 -23.06
N ASN A 400 -7.61 5.72 -24.08
CA ASN A 400 -7.64 6.18 -25.46
C ASN A 400 -8.76 5.51 -26.24
N MET A 401 -9.19 6.14 -27.32
CA MET A 401 -10.23 5.63 -28.23
C MET A 401 -9.98 6.09 -29.65
N GLU A 402 -10.75 5.55 -30.61
CA GLU A 402 -10.77 6.05 -31.99
C GLU A 402 -11.78 7.18 -32.21
N ARG A 403 -12.68 7.37 -31.25
CA ARG A 403 -13.74 8.36 -31.24
C ARG A 403 -13.73 9.14 -29.93
N PRO A 404 -14.35 10.32 -29.87
CA PRO A 404 -14.53 11.02 -28.61
C PRO A 404 -15.33 10.16 -27.63
N LEU A 405 -14.95 10.21 -26.37
CA LEU A 405 -15.69 9.58 -25.27
C LEU A 405 -16.93 10.38 -24.93
N ALA A 406 -16.84 11.71 -24.99
CA ALA A 406 -17.97 12.62 -24.84
C ALA A 406 -18.82 12.66 -26.13
N THR A 407 -20.12 12.41 -26.02
CA THR A 407 -21.06 12.47 -27.13
C THR A 407 -22.09 13.55 -26.88
N GLU A 408 -22.74 14.07 -27.97
CA GLU A 408 -23.77 15.09 -27.88
C GLU A 408 -25.00 14.66 -27.05
N THR A 409 -25.27 13.36 -27.00
CA THR A 409 -26.40 12.79 -26.24
C THR A 409 -26.06 12.62 -24.75
N MET A 410 -24.83 12.81 -24.36
CA MET A 410 -24.33 12.57 -22.99
C MET A 410 -24.80 13.71 -22.06
N ARG A 411 -25.26 13.35 -20.87
CA ARG A 411 -25.70 14.35 -19.88
C ARG A 411 -24.50 15.17 -19.39
N GLY A 412 -24.67 16.47 -19.20
CA GLY A 412 -23.62 17.41 -18.78
C GLY A 412 -22.84 16.98 -17.56
N GLY A 413 -23.48 16.28 -16.61
CA GLY A 413 -22.77 15.73 -15.45
C GLY A 413 -21.71 14.65 -15.77
N ALA A 414 -21.85 13.92 -16.86
CA ALA A 414 -20.83 12.98 -17.34
C ALA A 414 -19.71 13.73 -18.09
N VAL A 415 -20.09 14.64 -18.97
CA VAL A 415 -19.15 15.46 -19.77
C VAL A 415 -18.18 16.22 -18.86
N ASN A 416 -18.66 16.82 -17.78
CA ASN A 416 -17.82 17.57 -16.82
C ASN A 416 -16.78 16.72 -16.06
N ARG A 417 -16.77 15.40 -16.26
CA ARG A 417 -15.82 14.46 -15.65
C ARG A 417 -14.75 13.96 -16.60
N ILE A 418 -14.77 14.43 -17.84
CA ILE A 418 -13.91 13.95 -18.92
C ILE A 418 -13.11 15.14 -19.46
N LEU A 419 -11.81 14.97 -19.54
CA LEU A 419 -10.96 15.75 -20.43
C LEU A 419 -10.78 14.93 -21.70
N ASP A 420 -11.58 15.25 -22.73
CA ASP A 420 -11.58 14.56 -24.01
C ASP A 420 -10.84 15.43 -25.03
N PHE A 421 -9.75 14.93 -25.58
CA PHE A 421 -8.94 15.71 -26.50
C PHE A 421 -8.49 14.90 -27.71
N GLN A 422 -8.35 15.60 -28.83
CA GLN A 422 -7.99 15.03 -30.12
C GLN A 422 -6.54 15.36 -30.45
N SER A 423 -5.86 14.42 -31.09
CA SER A 423 -4.60 14.70 -31.73
C SER A 423 -4.75 15.51 -33.01
N GLU A 424 -3.77 16.35 -33.31
CA GLU A 424 -3.72 17.06 -34.60
C GLU A 424 -3.66 16.08 -35.76
N GLU A 425 -4.42 16.36 -36.84
CA GLU A 425 -4.48 15.51 -38.01
C GLU A 425 -3.13 15.29 -38.67
N GLY A 426 -2.90 14.08 -39.15
CA GLY A 426 -1.73 13.72 -39.97
C GLY A 426 -0.40 13.49 -39.24
N SER A 427 -0.34 13.72 -37.93
CA SER A 427 0.90 13.58 -37.17
C SER A 427 1.00 12.27 -36.39
N TYR A 428 2.20 11.69 -36.27
CA TYR A 428 2.52 10.75 -35.23
C TYR A 428 2.83 11.53 -33.95
N PHE A 429 2.24 11.14 -32.84
CA PHE A 429 2.35 11.90 -31.61
C PHE A 429 3.75 12.02 -31.06
N MET A 430 4.43 10.90 -30.99
CA MET A 430 5.67 10.82 -30.24
C MET A 430 6.85 11.21 -31.11
N PHE A 431 6.87 10.77 -32.39
CA PHE A 431 7.97 10.98 -33.33
C PHE A 431 7.54 10.75 -34.78
N ASP A 432 8.38 11.23 -35.72
CA ASP A 432 8.17 10.99 -37.12
C ASP A 432 8.56 9.54 -37.48
N GLY A 433 7.56 8.70 -37.67
CA GLY A 433 7.69 7.35 -38.17
C GLY A 433 7.54 6.22 -37.14
N ARG A 434 7.14 5.06 -37.64
CA ARG A 434 6.85 3.86 -36.82
C ARG A 434 8.06 3.32 -36.06
N ASP A 435 9.26 3.44 -36.64
CA ASP A 435 10.47 2.87 -36.04
C ASP A 435 10.87 3.60 -34.75
N LYS A 436 10.72 4.91 -34.72
CA LYS A 436 10.94 5.71 -33.49
C LYS A 436 9.93 5.40 -32.42
N GLY A 437 8.66 5.18 -32.79
CA GLY A 437 7.64 4.71 -31.82
C GLY A 437 8.02 3.37 -31.21
N ARG A 438 8.53 2.43 -32.00
CA ARG A 438 9.03 1.12 -31.51
C ARG A 438 10.24 1.24 -30.58
N GLU A 439 11.19 2.13 -30.88
CA GLU A 439 12.32 2.40 -29.97
C GLU A 439 11.86 2.92 -28.61
N ILE A 440 10.88 3.82 -28.60
CA ILE A 440 10.30 4.35 -27.37
C ILE A 440 9.64 3.23 -26.59
N VAL A 441 8.76 2.45 -27.20
CA VAL A 441 8.11 1.31 -26.55
C VAL A 441 9.14 0.37 -25.92
N LYS A 442 10.20 0.03 -26.68
CA LYS A 442 11.30 -0.81 -26.16
C LYS A 442 11.99 -0.17 -24.96
N SER A 443 12.25 1.14 -25.01
CA SER A 443 12.88 1.89 -23.90
C SER A 443 11.99 1.93 -22.68
N LEU A 444 10.67 2.19 -22.83
CA LEU A 444 9.71 2.28 -21.73
C LEU A 444 9.49 0.92 -21.06
N LYS A 445 9.44 -0.18 -21.83
CA LYS A 445 9.35 -1.54 -21.30
C LYS A 445 10.61 -1.99 -20.53
N ALA A 446 11.74 -1.39 -20.83
CA ALA A 446 13.01 -1.69 -20.16
C ALA A 446 13.35 -0.73 -19.01
N ASN A 447 12.66 0.42 -18.89
CA ASN A 447 12.96 1.42 -17.87
C ASN A 447 11.66 2.09 -17.43
N TYR A 448 11.20 1.81 -16.19
CA TYR A 448 9.94 2.32 -15.65
C TYR A 448 9.93 2.31 -14.11
N GLY A 449 8.94 2.98 -13.51
CA GLY A 449 8.63 2.91 -12.08
C GLY A 449 9.49 3.81 -11.18
N PHE A 450 10.28 4.73 -11.75
CA PHE A 450 11.19 5.59 -10.96
C PHE A 450 10.61 6.96 -10.65
N ALA A 451 9.90 7.58 -11.60
CA ALA A 451 9.47 8.97 -11.44
C ALA A 451 8.30 9.13 -10.45
N GLY A 452 7.47 8.11 -10.31
CA GLY A 452 6.37 8.08 -9.36
C GLY A 452 6.82 8.24 -7.90
N PRO A 453 7.74 7.39 -7.39
CA PRO A 453 8.31 7.54 -6.06
C PRO A 453 8.91 8.91 -5.78
N GLU A 454 9.69 9.47 -6.72
CA GLU A 454 10.26 10.81 -6.59
C GLU A 454 9.19 11.89 -6.44
N PHE A 455 8.13 11.81 -7.24
CA PHE A 455 7.03 12.75 -7.15
C PHE A 455 6.24 12.60 -5.84
N VAL A 456 6.05 11.38 -5.35
CA VAL A 456 5.43 11.12 -4.05
C VAL A 456 6.20 11.80 -2.93
N GLU A 457 7.53 11.72 -2.93
CA GLU A 457 8.35 12.38 -1.91
C GLU A 457 8.23 13.91 -1.97
N ILE A 458 8.13 14.50 -3.16
CA ILE A 458 7.87 15.93 -3.31
C ILE A 458 6.52 16.30 -2.66
N ILE A 459 5.47 15.52 -2.92
CA ILE A 459 4.13 15.79 -2.37
C ILE A 459 4.09 15.58 -0.85
N LYS A 460 4.73 14.55 -0.32
CA LYS A 460 4.85 14.31 1.13
C LYS A 460 5.50 15.48 1.87
N ASN A 461 6.52 16.08 1.24
CA ASN A 461 7.27 17.22 1.78
C ASN A 461 6.61 18.58 1.51
N THR A 462 5.47 18.61 0.81
CA THR A 462 4.73 19.85 0.51
C THR A 462 3.50 19.93 1.43
N PRO A 463 3.35 21.02 2.22
CA PRO A 463 2.15 21.20 3.04
C PRO A 463 0.88 21.12 2.19
N THR A 464 -0.12 20.39 2.66
CA THR A 464 -1.40 20.21 1.94
C THR A 464 -2.08 21.54 1.63
N GLN A 465 -1.98 22.53 2.52
CA GLN A 465 -2.55 23.85 2.26
C GLN A 465 -1.88 24.52 1.06
N LYS A 466 -0.55 24.44 0.96
CA LYS A 466 0.17 24.98 -0.21
C LYS A 466 -0.27 24.33 -1.52
N LEU A 467 -0.52 23.03 -1.52
CA LEU A 467 -1.06 22.33 -2.71
C LEU A 467 -2.45 22.86 -3.08
N LYS A 468 -3.31 23.10 -2.10
CA LYS A 468 -4.65 23.66 -2.31
C LYS A 468 -4.57 25.09 -2.84
N ASP A 469 -3.73 25.93 -2.27
CA ASP A 469 -3.56 27.33 -2.71
C ASP A 469 -3.06 27.40 -4.16
N MET A 470 -2.11 26.53 -4.53
CA MET A 470 -1.66 26.39 -5.92
C MET A 470 -2.80 25.94 -6.84
N TYR A 471 -3.58 24.95 -6.42
CA TYR A 471 -4.72 24.46 -7.20
C TYR A 471 -5.75 25.55 -7.45
N GLU A 472 -6.17 26.29 -6.42
CA GLU A 472 -7.13 27.41 -6.56
C GLU A 472 -6.59 28.52 -7.47
N THR A 473 -5.30 28.82 -7.40
CA THR A 473 -4.65 29.79 -8.29
C THR A 473 -4.80 29.38 -9.76
N TYR A 474 -4.54 28.10 -10.08
CA TYR A 474 -4.69 27.61 -11.45
C TYR A 474 -6.16 27.53 -11.89
N VAL A 475 -7.08 27.13 -11.00
CA VAL A 475 -8.52 27.11 -11.29
C VAL A 475 -9.02 28.51 -11.65
N THR A 476 -8.64 29.53 -10.88
CA THR A 476 -8.98 30.93 -11.16
C THR A 476 -8.42 31.38 -12.51
N ALA A 477 -7.13 31.12 -12.77
CA ALA A 477 -6.52 31.52 -14.04
C ALA A 477 -7.15 30.84 -15.27
N ILE A 478 -7.67 29.61 -15.14
CA ILE A 478 -8.38 28.91 -16.21
C ILE A 478 -9.77 29.53 -16.41
N LYS A 479 -10.49 29.84 -15.33
CA LYS A 479 -11.80 30.49 -15.40
C LYS A 479 -11.72 31.84 -16.09
N ASP A 480 -10.77 32.68 -15.68
CA ASP A 480 -10.57 34.00 -16.28
C ASP A 480 -10.30 33.92 -17.78
N LYS A 481 -9.45 32.97 -18.21
CA LYS A 481 -9.20 32.73 -19.64
C LYS A 481 -10.43 32.22 -20.40
N ALA A 482 -11.23 31.35 -19.79
CA ALA A 482 -12.43 30.82 -20.40
C ALA A 482 -13.48 31.95 -20.61
N GLU A 483 -13.67 32.82 -19.61
CA GLU A 483 -14.56 33.97 -19.69
C GLU A 483 -14.11 34.97 -20.78
N GLU A 484 -12.79 35.21 -20.87
CA GLU A 484 -12.21 36.07 -21.92
C GLU A 484 -12.45 35.52 -23.33
N GLN A 485 -12.37 34.19 -23.52
CA GLN A 485 -12.65 33.54 -24.80
C GLN A 485 -14.14 33.55 -25.15
N ILE A 486 -15.03 33.32 -24.19
CA ILE A 486 -16.48 33.40 -24.38
C ILE A 486 -16.89 34.84 -24.73
N GLY A 487 -16.35 35.83 -24.05
CA GLY A 487 -16.58 37.23 -24.36
C GLY A 487 -16.15 37.63 -25.77
N ARG A 488 -15.06 37.07 -26.30
CA ARG A 488 -14.62 37.30 -27.69
C ARG A 488 -15.49 36.58 -28.74
N ALA A 489 -16.13 35.47 -28.37
CA ALA A 489 -17.03 34.76 -29.27
C ALA A 489 -18.42 35.43 -29.43
N HIS A 490 -18.76 36.39 -28.56
CA HIS A 490 -20.01 37.15 -28.58
C HIS A 490 -19.85 38.56 -29.18
N VAL A 491 -18.66 38.93 -29.64
CA VAL A 491 -18.36 40.18 -30.37
C VAL A 491 -18.07 39.82 -31.85
#